data_091240e3659d2b98e5c6d42df228095c
#
_entry.id   091240e3659d2b98e5c6d42df228095c
#
_cell.length_a   1.000
_cell.length_b   1.000
_cell.length_c   1.000
_cell.angle_alpha   90.00
_cell.angle_beta   90.00
_cell.angle_gamma   90.00
#
_symmetry.space_group_name_H-M   'P 1'
#
loop_
_entity.id
_entity.type
_entity.pdbx_description
1 polymer ?
#
loop_
_entity_poly.entity_id
_entity_poly.type
_entity_poly.pdbx_seq_one_letter_code
_entity_poly.pdbx_strand_id
1 'polypeptide(L)'
;MNKIQPKHFRILAIAPSTRGFGFAVLEGRETLVDWGVKTVKGDKNIQSLAKVEDLIAHYQPGTLVLEDTSAKNSRRSPRIRKLCQQIIKMASNRKVSIKLFSRDQVMKTFILDGRGTKHALAEIIAKRFPEELGSRLPPERKPWMSEDSRMNIFDAVALALLPRLCRRHGA
;
A
#
# COMPACT_ATOMS: atom_id res chain seq x y z
N MET A 1 -16.61 -23.40 18.01
CA MET A 1 -15.34 -22.85 18.48
C MET A 1 -14.87 -21.78 17.49
N ASN A 2 -15.03 -20.53 17.82
CA ASN A 2 -14.41 -19.45 17.05
C ASN A 2 -12.91 -19.55 17.24
N LYS A 3 -12.21 -20.06 16.22
CA LYS A 3 -10.76 -19.93 16.15
C LYS A 3 -10.49 -18.43 15.98
N ILE A 4 -10.14 -17.76 17.07
CA ILE A 4 -9.59 -16.41 17.03
C ILE A 4 -8.34 -16.52 16.15
N GLN A 5 -8.45 -16.09 14.90
CA GLN A 5 -7.31 -16.00 14.01
C GLN A 5 -6.29 -15.04 14.66
N PRO A 6 -5.04 -15.46 14.84
CA PRO A 6 -4.06 -14.58 15.46
C PRO A 6 -3.96 -13.28 14.66
N LYS A 7 -3.98 -12.15 15.35
CA LYS A 7 -3.85 -10.79 14.79
C LYS A 7 -2.64 -10.60 13.86
N HIS A 8 -1.71 -11.56 13.84
CA HIS A 8 -0.48 -11.51 13.06
C HIS A 8 -0.63 -11.81 11.56
N PHE A 9 -1.81 -12.22 11.10
CA PHE A 9 -2.01 -12.62 9.70
C PHE A 9 -2.49 -11.48 8.79
N ARG A 10 -2.86 -10.34 9.34
CA ARG A 10 -3.31 -9.20 8.53
C ARG A 10 -2.17 -8.23 8.26
N ILE A 11 -2.07 -7.84 7.00
CA ILE A 11 -1.17 -6.79 6.53
C ILE A 11 -2.03 -5.62 6.08
N LEU A 12 -1.74 -4.44 6.58
CA LEU A 12 -2.29 -3.18 6.09
C LEU A 12 -1.20 -2.46 5.32
N ALA A 13 -1.44 -2.16 4.04
CA ALA A 13 -0.55 -1.34 3.24
C ALA A 13 -1.19 0.02 2.97
N ILE A 14 -0.39 1.07 3.03
CA ILE A 14 -0.79 2.45 2.79
C ILE A 14 0.08 3.04 1.67
N ALA A 15 -0.57 3.58 0.65
CA ALA A 15 0.08 4.27 -0.45
C ALA A 15 -0.35 5.75 -0.48
N PRO A 16 0.41 6.66 0.16
CA PRO A 16 0.07 8.08 0.20
C PRO A 16 0.07 8.71 -1.19
N SER A 17 -0.81 9.68 -1.38
CA SER A 17 -0.95 10.44 -2.61
C SER A 17 -1.22 11.92 -2.32
N THR A 18 -1.34 12.74 -3.36
CA THR A 18 -1.62 14.17 -3.22
C THR A 18 -2.99 14.47 -2.60
N ARG A 19 -3.96 13.58 -2.77
CA ARG A 19 -5.35 13.78 -2.32
C ARG A 19 -5.75 12.95 -1.10
N GLY A 20 -4.86 12.09 -0.63
CA GLY A 20 -5.13 11.18 0.47
C GLY A 20 -4.23 9.98 0.40
N PHE A 21 -4.81 8.79 0.34
CA PHE A 21 -4.01 7.56 0.21
C PHE A 21 -4.85 6.40 -0.34
N GLY A 22 -4.18 5.46 -1.00
CA GLY A 22 -4.71 4.13 -1.26
C GLY A 22 -4.40 3.21 -0.11
N PHE A 23 -5.23 2.21 0.10
CA PHE A 23 -4.98 1.19 1.11
C PHE A 23 -5.37 -0.20 0.62
N ALA A 24 -4.76 -1.21 1.22
CA ALA A 24 -5.11 -2.60 1.01
C ALA A 24 -4.94 -3.38 2.31
N VAL A 25 -5.86 -4.28 2.58
CA VAL A 25 -5.81 -5.21 3.71
C VAL A 25 -5.70 -6.62 3.16
N LEU A 26 -4.60 -7.28 3.46
CA LEU A 26 -4.33 -8.64 3.05
C LEU A 26 -4.39 -9.56 4.26
N GLU A 27 -5.09 -10.68 4.14
CA GLU A 27 -5.18 -11.69 5.19
C GLU A 27 -4.61 -13.02 4.69
N GLY A 28 -3.87 -13.73 5.54
CA GLY A 28 -3.23 -14.97 5.15
C GLY A 28 -2.17 -14.77 4.06
N ARG A 29 -2.16 -15.63 3.06
CA ARG A 29 -1.17 -15.56 1.97
C ARG A 29 -1.52 -14.54 0.91
N GLU A 30 -2.74 -14.59 0.40
CA GLU A 30 -3.18 -13.79 -0.75
C GLU A 30 -4.68 -13.47 -0.73
N THR A 31 -5.31 -13.38 0.43
CA THR A 31 -6.72 -12.98 0.49
C THR A 31 -6.82 -11.49 0.68
N LEU A 32 -7.30 -10.79 -0.34
CA LEU A 32 -7.56 -9.36 -0.30
C LEU A 32 -8.91 -9.12 0.37
N VAL A 33 -8.87 -8.59 1.59
CA VAL A 33 -10.06 -8.43 2.46
C VAL A 33 -10.74 -7.11 2.23
N ASP A 34 -9.96 -6.04 2.07
CA ASP A 34 -10.46 -4.70 1.82
C ASP A 34 -9.42 -3.89 1.07
N TRP A 35 -9.88 -2.92 0.30
CA TRP A 35 -9.04 -2.02 -0.48
C TRP A 35 -9.83 -0.77 -0.86
N GLY A 36 -9.12 0.30 -1.16
CA GLY A 36 -9.79 1.50 -1.62
C GLY A 36 -8.90 2.73 -1.61
N VAL A 37 -9.54 3.85 -1.81
CA VAL A 37 -8.93 5.18 -1.77
C VAL A 37 -9.63 6.00 -0.71
N LYS A 38 -8.86 6.65 0.15
CA LYS A 38 -9.35 7.64 1.11
C LYS A 38 -8.92 9.02 0.62
N THR A 39 -9.91 9.83 0.27
CA THR A 39 -9.70 11.24 -0.09
C THR A 39 -9.89 12.10 1.14
N VAL A 40 -9.01 13.07 1.36
CA VAL A 40 -9.04 13.95 2.52
C VAL A 40 -9.08 15.41 2.08
N LYS A 41 -9.68 16.23 2.93
CA LYS A 41 -9.77 17.69 2.77
C LYS A 41 -9.10 18.39 3.95
N GLY A 42 -8.80 19.67 3.81
CA GLY A 42 -8.17 20.45 4.87
C GLY A 42 -6.71 20.10 5.06
N ASP A 43 -6.26 19.92 6.30
CA ASP A 43 -4.89 19.47 6.58
C ASP A 43 -4.78 17.98 6.22
N LYS A 44 -4.10 17.74 5.11
CA LYS A 44 -4.04 16.39 4.50
C LYS A 44 -3.33 15.38 5.38
N ASN A 45 -2.29 15.80 6.08
CA ASN A 45 -1.54 14.89 6.95
C ASN A 45 -2.34 14.53 8.20
N ILE A 46 -2.96 15.50 8.85
CA ILE A 46 -3.82 15.27 10.02
C ILE A 46 -4.97 14.33 9.65
N GLN A 47 -5.67 14.62 8.56
CA GLN A 47 -6.82 13.85 8.13
C GLN A 47 -6.44 12.45 7.66
N SER A 48 -5.33 12.32 6.92
CA SER A 48 -4.83 11.01 6.49
C SER A 48 -4.40 10.16 7.68
N LEU A 49 -3.68 10.74 8.62
CA LEU A 49 -3.24 10.03 9.83
C LEU A 49 -4.42 9.50 10.64
N ALA A 50 -5.47 10.31 10.82
CA ALA A 50 -6.69 9.90 11.51
C ALA A 50 -7.37 8.71 10.82
N LYS A 51 -7.47 8.73 9.49
CA LYS A 51 -8.06 7.63 8.72
C LYS A 51 -7.21 6.36 8.74
N VAL A 52 -5.89 6.48 8.72
CA VAL A 52 -4.98 5.34 8.89
C VAL A 52 -5.17 4.73 10.30
N GLU A 53 -5.27 5.56 11.31
CA GLU A 53 -5.55 5.12 12.67
C GLU A 53 -6.85 4.33 12.78
N ASP A 54 -7.91 4.80 12.13
CA ASP A 54 -9.20 4.09 12.05
C ASP A 54 -9.06 2.71 11.39
N LEU A 55 -8.29 2.62 10.30
CA LEU A 55 -8.02 1.35 9.63
C LEU A 55 -7.25 0.39 10.54
N ILE A 56 -6.25 0.87 11.27
CA ILE A 56 -5.50 0.06 12.23
C ILE A 56 -6.41 -0.44 13.35
N ALA A 57 -7.27 0.43 13.88
CA ALA A 57 -8.21 0.06 14.94
C ALA A 57 -9.22 -0.97 14.46
N HIS A 58 -9.71 -0.83 13.23
CA HIS A 58 -10.73 -1.72 12.66
C HIS A 58 -10.17 -3.09 12.30
N TYR A 59 -9.05 -3.14 11.56
CA TYR A 59 -8.49 -4.40 11.05
C TYR A 59 -7.49 -5.05 12.00
N GLN A 60 -6.92 -4.31 12.92
CA GLN A 60 -5.91 -4.77 13.88
C GLN A 60 -4.78 -5.56 13.18
N PRO A 61 -4.11 -4.96 12.18
CA PRO A 61 -3.07 -5.65 11.44
C PRO A 61 -1.86 -5.96 12.34
N GLY A 62 -1.21 -7.08 12.09
CA GLY A 62 0.07 -7.37 12.71
C GLY A 62 1.23 -6.62 12.07
N THR A 63 1.09 -6.26 10.80
CA THR A 63 2.11 -5.57 10.02
C THR A 63 1.49 -4.44 9.20
N LEU A 64 2.16 -3.30 9.20
CA LEU A 64 1.86 -2.16 8.33
C LEU A 64 3.00 -2.00 7.34
N VAL A 65 2.66 -1.85 6.06
CA VAL A 65 3.63 -1.70 4.96
C VAL A 65 3.50 -0.32 4.34
N LEU A 66 4.62 0.35 4.18
CA LEU A 66 4.74 1.66 3.53
C LEU A 66 5.88 1.67 2.52
N GLU A 67 5.83 2.63 1.60
CA GLU A 67 6.99 2.94 0.78
C GLU A 67 8.10 3.54 1.63
N ASP A 68 9.33 3.12 1.38
CA ASP A 68 10.51 3.71 1.99
C ASP A 68 10.84 5.05 1.33
N THR A 69 10.40 6.14 1.94
CA THR A 69 10.62 7.50 1.44
C THR A 69 12.03 8.03 1.72
N SER A 70 12.82 7.30 2.51
CA SER A 70 14.23 7.62 2.76
C SER A 70 15.18 7.04 1.71
N ALA A 71 14.69 6.18 0.83
CA ALA A 71 15.50 5.59 -0.23
C ALA A 71 16.08 6.67 -1.15
N LYS A 72 17.31 6.45 -1.65
CA LYS A 72 18.05 7.42 -2.48
C LYS A 72 17.28 7.97 -3.67
N ASN A 73 16.45 7.13 -4.30
CA ASN A 73 15.70 7.47 -5.49
C ASN A 73 14.26 7.91 -5.20
N SER A 74 13.91 8.13 -3.94
CA SER A 74 12.58 8.60 -3.58
C SER A 74 12.36 10.04 -4.04
N ARG A 75 11.29 10.24 -4.80
CA ARG A 75 10.85 11.55 -5.30
C ARG A 75 9.64 12.09 -4.56
N ARG A 76 9.33 11.55 -3.40
CA ARG A 76 8.17 11.98 -2.62
C ARG A 76 8.36 13.39 -2.09
N SER A 77 7.26 14.14 -2.02
CA SER A 77 7.26 15.48 -1.45
C SER A 77 7.60 15.47 0.04
N PRO A 78 8.11 16.59 0.58
CA PRO A 78 8.35 16.70 2.04
C PRO A 78 7.10 16.40 2.88
N ARG A 79 5.91 16.81 2.40
CA ARG A 79 4.64 16.53 3.07
C ARG A 79 4.38 15.03 3.21
N ILE A 80 4.54 14.28 2.11
CA ILE A 80 4.34 12.82 2.11
C ILE A 80 5.38 12.12 2.97
N ARG A 81 6.64 12.55 2.92
CA ARG A 81 7.70 12.02 3.80
C ARG A 81 7.35 12.20 5.27
N LYS A 82 6.86 13.38 5.63
CA LYS A 82 6.42 13.66 6.99
C LYS A 82 5.24 12.79 7.40
N LEU A 83 4.26 12.62 6.51
CA LEU A 83 3.12 11.73 6.77
C LEU A 83 3.57 10.30 7.03
N CYS A 84 4.48 9.77 6.22
CA CYS A 84 5.02 8.42 6.42
C CYS A 84 5.71 8.28 7.78
N GLN A 85 6.50 9.26 8.18
CA GLN A 85 7.14 9.28 9.51
C GLN A 85 6.11 9.29 10.64
N GLN A 86 5.04 10.06 10.50
CA GLN A 86 3.96 10.13 11.48
C GLN A 86 3.19 8.79 11.57
N ILE A 87 2.94 8.15 10.43
CA ILE A 87 2.29 6.84 10.39
C ILE A 87 3.17 5.78 11.07
N ILE A 88 4.46 5.77 10.79
CA ILE A 88 5.42 4.84 11.41
C ILE A 88 5.41 5.00 12.92
N LYS A 89 5.50 6.23 13.41
CA LYS A 89 5.48 6.52 14.84
C LYS A 89 4.19 6.06 15.51
N MET A 90 3.05 6.38 14.91
CA MET A 90 1.74 5.99 15.43
C MET A 90 1.58 4.46 15.48
N ALA A 91 1.93 3.77 14.40
CA ALA A 91 1.83 2.32 14.33
C ALA A 91 2.79 1.62 15.32
N SER A 92 4.00 2.14 15.46
CA SER A 92 4.98 1.63 16.44
C SER A 92 4.46 1.76 17.87
N ASN A 93 3.82 2.87 18.20
CA ASN A 93 3.20 3.08 19.52
C ASN A 93 2.06 2.09 19.78
N ARG A 94 1.45 1.57 18.75
CA ARG A 94 0.38 0.55 18.82
C ARG A 94 0.90 -0.88 18.69
N LYS A 95 2.22 -1.06 18.72
CA LYS A 95 2.90 -2.38 18.61
C LYS A 95 2.59 -3.09 17.28
N VAL A 96 2.34 -2.33 16.22
CA VAL A 96 2.23 -2.86 14.86
C VAL A 96 3.63 -2.93 14.25
N SER A 97 4.00 -4.07 13.70
CA SER A 97 5.27 -4.23 13.00
C SER A 97 5.27 -3.41 11.70
N ILE A 98 6.38 -2.71 11.43
CA ILE A 98 6.51 -1.87 10.24
C ILE A 98 7.46 -2.53 9.25
N LYS A 99 7.06 -2.54 7.97
CA LYS A 99 7.94 -2.93 6.86
C LYS A 99 7.94 -1.84 5.80
N LEU A 100 9.13 -1.47 5.36
CA LEU A 100 9.35 -0.44 4.34
C LEU A 100 9.97 -1.07 3.10
N PHE A 101 9.47 -0.69 1.94
CA PHE A 101 10.02 -1.11 0.65
C PHE A 101 10.17 0.10 -0.27
N SER A 102 11.31 0.20 -0.93
CA SER A 102 11.51 1.24 -1.94
C SER A 102 10.68 0.94 -3.19
N ARG A 103 10.42 1.98 -3.96
CA ARG A 103 9.75 1.82 -5.26
C ARG A 103 10.50 0.84 -6.17
N ASP A 104 11.81 0.88 -6.16
CA ASP A 104 12.64 -0.03 -6.95
C ASP A 104 12.44 -1.49 -6.53
N GLN A 105 12.35 -1.76 -5.23
CA GLN A 105 12.06 -3.11 -4.73
C GLN A 105 10.69 -3.60 -5.18
N VAL A 106 9.68 -2.74 -5.13
CA VAL A 106 8.33 -3.06 -5.63
C VAL A 106 8.39 -3.41 -7.11
N MET A 107 8.99 -2.55 -7.93
CA MET A 107 9.06 -2.76 -9.37
C MET A 107 9.84 -4.03 -9.73
N LYS A 108 10.97 -4.27 -9.11
CA LYS A 108 11.79 -5.47 -9.34
C LYS A 108 11.10 -6.77 -8.93
N THR A 109 10.20 -6.71 -7.95
CA THR A 109 9.47 -7.89 -7.48
C THR A 109 8.45 -8.36 -8.50
N PHE A 110 7.78 -7.44 -9.19
CA PHE A 110 6.71 -7.75 -10.13
C PHE A 110 7.11 -7.72 -11.59
N ILE A 111 8.14 -6.95 -11.95
CA ILE A 111 8.60 -6.77 -13.32
C ILE A 111 10.06 -7.23 -13.42
N LEU A 112 10.33 -8.21 -14.31
CA LEU A 112 11.60 -8.92 -14.41
C LEU A 112 12.84 -8.05 -14.50
N ASP A 113 12.80 -6.97 -15.30
CA ASP A 113 13.91 -6.04 -15.47
C ASP A 113 13.84 -4.80 -14.57
N GLY A 114 12.80 -4.71 -13.74
CA GLY A 114 12.55 -3.57 -12.88
C GLY A 114 12.16 -2.29 -13.63
N ARG A 115 12.00 -2.38 -14.95
CA ARG A 115 11.65 -1.27 -15.82
C ARG A 115 10.19 -1.41 -16.26
N GLY A 116 9.35 -0.56 -15.76
CA GLY A 116 7.96 -0.58 -16.13
C GLY A 116 7.25 0.68 -15.68
N THR A 117 6.07 0.86 -16.23
CA THR A 117 5.20 1.96 -15.84
C THR A 117 4.37 1.56 -14.62
N LYS A 118 3.83 2.55 -13.95
CA LYS A 118 2.83 2.36 -12.91
C LYS A 118 1.63 1.54 -13.42
N HIS A 119 1.23 1.80 -14.66
CA HIS A 119 0.11 1.10 -15.29
C HIS A 119 0.44 -0.39 -15.53
N ALA A 120 1.66 -0.70 -15.97
CA ALA A 120 2.10 -2.09 -16.14
C ALA A 120 2.04 -2.87 -14.82
N LEU A 121 2.47 -2.25 -13.72
CA LEU A 121 2.35 -2.83 -12.39
C LEU A 121 0.89 -3.06 -12.02
N ALA A 122 0.03 -2.08 -12.26
CA ALA A 122 -1.41 -2.17 -11.99
C ALA A 122 -2.07 -3.30 -12.78
N GLU A 123 -1.69 -3.50 -14.04
CA GLU A 123 -2.18 -4.63 -14.85
C GLU A 123 -1.80 -5.99 -14.24
N ILE A 124 -0.57 -6.13 -13.78
CA ILE A 124 -0.10 -7.36 -13.12
C ILE A 124 -0.93 -7.63 -11.86
N ILE A 125 -1.15 -6.61 -11.05
CA ILE A 125 -1.95 -6.73 -9.82
C ILE A 125 -3.41 -7.05 -10.13
N ALA A 126 -4.01 -6.41 -11.15
CA ALA A 126 -5.37 -6.67 -11.58
C ALA A 126 -5.57 -8.12 -12.05
N LYS A 127 -4.58 -8.69 -12.75
CA LYS A 127 -4.60 -10.10 -13.17
C LYS A 127 -4.49 -11.07 -12.00
N ARG A 128 -3.82 -10.66 -10.94
CA ARG A 128 -3.67 -11.47 -9.73
C ARG A 128 -4.95 -11.51 -8.90
N PHE A 129 -5.73 -10.44 -8.92
CA PHE A 129 -7.02 -10.30 -8.22
C PHE A 129 -8.12 -9.87 -9.21
N PRO A 130 -8.47 -10.74 -10.19
CA PRO A 130 -9.37 -10.33 -11.25
C PRO A 130 -10.80 -10.02 -10.77
N GLU A 131 -11.28 -10.72 -9.75
CA GLU A 131 -12.62 -10.50 -9.20
C GLU A 131 -12.70 -9.18 -8.43
N GLU A 132 -11.69 -8.88 -7.62
CA GLU A 132 -11.67 -7.70 -6.77
C GLU A 132 -11.24 -6.44 -7.52
N LEU A 133 -10.22 -6.55 -8.37
CA LEU A 133 -9.52 -5.40 -8.95
C LEU A 133 -9.63 -5.27 -10.47
N GLY A 134 -10.09 -6.30 -11.17
CA GLY A 134 -10.17 -6.25 -12.64
C GLY A 134 -10.98 -5.08 -13.16
N SER A 135 -12.13 -4.81 -12.56
CA SER A 135 -13.00 -3.68 -12.94
C SER A 135 -12.52 -2.32 -12.40
N ARG A 136 -11.52 -2.31 -11.52
CA ARG A 136 -10.97 -1.08 -10.93
C ARG A 136 -9.80 -0.53 -11.71
N LEU A 137 -9.21 -1.30 -12.63
CA LEU A 137 -8.08 -0.86 -13.42
C LEU A 137 -8.47 0.29 -14.34
N PRO A 138 -7.92 1.49 -14.16
CA PRO A 138 -8.20 2.59 -15.08
C PRO A 138 -7.47 2.38 -16.40
N PRO A 139 -7.94 3.02 -17.49
CA PRO A 139 -7.20 3.01 -18.75
C PRO A 139 -5.83 3.66 -18.60
N GLU A 140 -4.90 3.31 -19.48
CA GLU A 140 -3.57 3.89 -19.47
C GLU A 140 -3.66 5.42 -19.66
N ARG A 141 -2.99 6.14 -18.76
CA ARG A 141 -3.00 7.60 -18.75
C ARG A 141 -2.22 8.16 -19.91
N LYS A 142 -2.82 9.11 -20.62
CA LYS A 142 -2.11 9.92 -21.62
C LYS A 142 -1.28 11.02 -20.95
N PRO A 143 -0.18 11.50 -21.59
CA PRO A 143 0.75 12.45 -20.95
C PRO A 143 0.11 13.73 -20.39
N TRP A 144 -1.01 14.19 -20.97
CA TRP A 144 -1.71 15.40 -20.53
C TRP A 144 -2.79 15.17 -19.47
N MET A 145 -3.02 13.90 -19.05
CA MET A 145 -4.04 13.56 -18.08
C MET A 145 -3.45 13.47 -16.68
N SER A 146 -4.25 13.84 -15.68
CA SER A 146 -3.93 13.58 -14.27
C SER A 146 -3.96 12.07 -14.00
N GLU A 147 -3.20 11.64 -12.99
CA GLU A 147 -3.26 10.26 -12.55
C GLU A 147 -4.62 9.97 -11.91
N ASP A 148 -5.21 8.85 -12.29
CA ASP A 148 -6.44 8.34 -11.68
C ASP A 148 -6.15 7.88 -10.25
N SER A 149 -6.95 8.35 -9.28
CA SER A 149 -6.77 8.01 -7.87
C SER A 149 -6.86 6.51 -7.59
N ARG A 150 -7.57 5.74 -8.44
CA ARG A 150 -7.65 4.29 -8.31
C ARG A 150 -6.29 3.59 -8.47
N MET A 151 -5.31 4.25 -9.10
CA MET A 151 -3.94 3.72 -9.19
C MET A 151 -3.32 3.51 -7.83
N ASN A 152 -3.71 4.27 -6.83
CA ASN A 152 -3.21 4.13 -5.46
C ASN A 152 -3.65 2.81 -4.80
N ILE A 153 -4.76 2.23 -5.23
CA ILE A 153 -5.19 0.89 -4.79
C ILE A 153 -4.15 -0.14 -5.22
N PHE A 154 -3.71 -0.09 -6.46
CA PHE A 154 -2.74 -1.05 -7.00
C PHE A 154 -1.37 -0.89 -6.35
N ASP A 155 -0.94 0.33 -6.10
CA ASP A 155 0.29 0.58 -5.34
C ASP A 155 0.21 -0.01 -3.93
N ALA A 156 -0.91 0.15 -3.25
CA ALA A 156 -1.11 -0.41 -1.90
C ALA A 156 -1.15 -1.94 -1.92
N VAL A 157 -1.84 -2.55 -2.87
CA VAL A 157 -1.90 -4.01 -3.00
C VAL A 157 -0.52 -4.60 -3.30
N ALA A 158 0.26 -3.95 -4.19
CA ALA A 158 1.63 -4.36 -4.48
C ALA A 158 2.50 -4.34 -3.21
N LEU A 159 2.43 -3.27 -2.43
CA LEU A 159 3.12 -3.17 -1.13
C LEU A 159 2.69 -4.28 -0.17
N ALA A 160 1.39 -4.56 -0.07
CA ALA A 160 0.87 -5.58 0.84
C ALA A 160 1.38 -6.98 0.51
N LEU A 161 1.63 -7.27 -0.77
CA LEU A 161 2.13 -8.56 -1.23
C LEU A 161 3.63 -8.76 -0.97
N LEU A 162 4.42 -7.70 -0.91
CA LEU A 162 5.88 -7.81 -0.80
C LEU A 162 6.36 -8.64 0.39
N PRO A 163 5.83 -8.48 1.61
CA PRO A 163 6.26 -9.30 2.74
C PRO A 163 6.10 -10.80 2.51
N ARG A 164 5.10 -11.19 1.72
CA ARG A 164 4.84 -12.60 1.38
C ARG A 164 5.75 -13.10 0.27
N LEU A 165 6.01 -12.27 -0.73
CA LEU A 165 6.84 -12.62 -1.88
C LEU A 165 8.34 -12.62 -1.54
N CYS A 166 8.82 -11.66 -0.76
CA CYS A 166 10.22 -11.58 -0.34
C CYS A 166 10.65 -12.73 0.57
N ARG A 167 9.75 -13.32 1.37
CA ARG A 167 10.04 -14.49 2.20
C ARG A 167 10.36 -15.75 1.39
N ARG A 168 9.90 -15.85 0.15
CA ARG A 168 10.14 -17.01 -0.72
C ARG A 168 11.56 -17.02 -1.30
N HIS A 169 12.27 -15.89 -1.26
CA HIS A 169 13.61 -15.75 -1.82
C HIS A 169 14.72 -15.73 -0.76
N GLY A 170 14.36 -15.82 0.52
CA GLY A 170 15.28 -15.75 1.64
C GLY A 170 15.37 -17.02 2.49
N ALA A 171 15.03 -18.14 1.90
CA ALA A 171 15.21 -19.43 2.57
C ALA A 171 16.48 -20.13 2.10
#